data_cb1e968f6422bc139225ff7659a4509e
#
_entry.id   cb1e968f6422bc139225ff7659a4509e
#
_cell.length_a   1.000
_cell.length_b   1.000
_cell.length_c   1.000
_cell.angle_alpha   90.00
_cell.angle_beta   90.00
_cell.angle_gamma   90.00
#
_symmetry.space_group_name_H-M   'P 1'
#
loop_
_entity.id
_entity.type
_entity.pdbx_description
1 polymer ?
#
loop_
_entity_poly.entity_id
_entity_poly.type
_entity_poly.pdbx_seq_one_letter_code
_entity_poly.pdbx_strand_id
1 'polypeptide(L)'
;MKSNINIQIELDEEKMPEVIQWNAPDGGVGELQQAKAILLGLWDGQEKSALRIDLWTKKMMVDEMNDFFYQTFFGMADTYVRATKNESLAKEMKEFAKNFHQKASEALNAEEQKG
;
A
#
# COMPACT_ATOMS: atom_id res chain seq x y z
N MET A 1 -21.37 -3.79 17.95
CA MET A 1 -19.96 -3.50 18.30
C MET A 1 -19.30 -2.64 17.24
N LYS A 2 -18.50 -1.68 17.66
CA LYS A 2 -17.74 -0.84 16.75
C LYS A 2 -16.26 -1.15 16.92
N SER A 3 -15.55 -1.18 15.78
CA SER A 3 -14.10 -1.32 15.76
C SER A 3 -13.53 -0.10 15.06
N ASN A 4 -12.40 0.40 15.54
CA ASN A 4 -11.79 1.61 15.02
C ASN A 4 -10.41 1.34 14.44
N ILE A 5 -10.15 1.96 13.30
CA ILE A 5 -8.83 2.05 12.72
C ILE A 5 -8.51 3.54 12.63
N ASN A 6 -7.42 3.95 13.26
CA ASN A 6 -7.03 5.36 13.31
C ASN A 6 -5.77 5.58 12.50
N ILE A 7 -5.77 6.60 11.66
CA ILE A 7 -4.63 7.01 10.87
C ILE A 7 -4.40 8.50 11.13
N GLN A 8 -3.19 8.85 11.56
CA GLN A 8 -2.82 10.23 11.85
C GLN A 8 -1.66 10.63 10.95
N ILE A 9 -1.77 11.79 10.35
CA ILE A 9 -0.76 12.28 9.42
C ILE A 9 -0.34 13.68 9.87
N GLU A 10 0.96 13.84 10.16
CA GLU A 10 1.53 15.14 10.43
C GLU A 10 2.14 15.70 9.16
N LEU A 11 1.81 16.94 8.85
CA LEU A 11 2.32 17.61 7.66
C LEU A 11 3.41 18.60 8.07
N ASP A 12 4.37 18.80 7.19
CA ASP A 12 5.40 19.83 7.38
C ASP A 12 4.86 21.20 6.98
N GLU A 13 5.70 22.22 7.00
CA GLU A 13 5.30 23.60 6.67
C GLU A 13 4.80 23.75 5.24
N GLU A 14 5.23 22.85 4.35
CA GLU A 14 4.78 22.84 2.95
C GLU A 14 3.57 21.93 2.72
N LYS A 15 2.98 21.43 3.82
CA LYS A 15 1.81 20.51 3.80
C LYS A 15 2.13 19.16 3.17
N MET A 16 3.38 18.74 3.27
CA MET A 16 3.79 17.39 2.83
C MET A 16 3.80 16.45 4.02
N PRO A 17 3.44 15.16 3.81
CA PRO A 17 3.45 14.19 4.91
C PRO A 17 4.85 14.03 5.51
N GLU A 18 4.96 14.20 6.80
CA GLU A 18 6.21 14.05 7.54
C GLU A 18 6.18 12.81 8.43
N VAL A 19 5.05 12.58 9.11
CA VAL A 19 4.88 11.43 9.99
C VAL A 19 3.52 10.81 9.70
N ILE A 20 3.50 9.49 9.54
CA ILE A 20 2.27 8.71 9.40
C ILE A 20 2.24 7.71 10.55
N GLN A 21 1.19 7.75 11.36
CA GLN A 21 1.00 6.84 12.47
C GLN A 21 -0.38 6.21 12.39
N TRP A 22 -0.49 4.98 12.89
CA TRP A 22 -1.77 4.28 12.86
C TRP A 22 -1.89 3.34 14.05
N ASN A 23 -3.13 3.04 14.41
CA ASN A 23 -3.41 1.94 15.33
C ASN A 23 -4.78 1.34 15.01
N ALA A 24 -4.98 0.14 15.53
CA ALA A 24 -6.24 -0.59 15.41
C ALA A 24 -6.44 -1.34 16.74
N PRO A 25 -6.90 -0.65 17.80
CA PRO A 25 -6.95 -1.25 19.14
C PRO A 25 -7.73 -2.56 19.20
N ASP A 26 -8.84 -2.66 18.49
CA ASP A 26 -9.68 -3.86 18.46
C ASP A 26 -9.08 -4.98 17.63
N GLY A 27 -8.08 -4.67 16.81
CA GLY A 27 -7.36 -5.65 16.00
C GLY A 27 -6.01 -6.07 16.60
N GLY A 28 -5.78 -5.76 17.87
CA GLY A 28 -4.55 -6.14 18.55
C GLY A 28 -3.40 -5.15 18.42
N VAL A 29 -3.60 -4.00 17.76
CA VAL A 29 -2.58 -2.96 17.61
C VAL A 29 -3.04 -1.73 18.38
N GLY A 30 -2.86 -1.77 19.72
CA GLY A 30 -3.30 -0.69 20.60
C GLY A 30 -2.40 0.53 20.57
N GLU A 31 -1.11 0.33 20.42
CA GLU A 31 -0.13 1.42 20.39
C GLU A 31 0.03 1.96 18.97
N LEU A 32 0.30 3.26 18.86
CA LEU A 32 0.56 3.87 17.55
C LEU A 32 1.82 3.29 16.91
N GLN A 33 1.68 2.86 15.67
CA GLN A 33 2.77 2.37 14.85
C GLN A 33 3.11 3.40 13.79
N GLN A 34 4.36 3.44 13.38
CA GLN A 34 4.79 4.34 12.31
C GLN A 34 4.77 3.64 10.97
N ALA A 35 4.38 4.37 9.93
CA ALA A 35 4.43 3.91 8.55
C ALA A 35 5.13 4.97 7.70
N LYS A 36 5.89 4.54 6.70
CA LYS A 36 6.52 5.48 5.77
C LYS A 36 5.59 5.85 4.62
N ALA A 37 4.57 5.02 4.36
CA ALA A 37 3.62 5.22 3.28
C ALA A 37 2.32 4.52 3.61
N ILE A 38 1.22 4.98 3.01
CA ILE A 38 -0.08 4.30 3.09
C ILE A 38 -0.73 4.27 1.71
N LEU A 39 -1.45 3.19 1.45
CA LEU A 39 -2.32 3.06 0.29
C LEU A 39 -3.69 2.65 0.83
N LEU A 40 -4.64 3.57 0.77
CA LEU A 40 -5.98 3.36 1.32
C LEU A 40 -7.01 3.46 0.21
N GLY A 41 -7.82 2.43 0.06
CA GLY A 41 -8.89 2.41 -0.92
C GLY A 41 -10.23 2.17 -0.25
N LEU A 42 -11.25 2.89 -0.72
CA LEU A 42 -12.61 2.80 -0.22
C LEU A 42 -13.54 2.67 -1.42
N TRP A 43 -14.51 1.78 -1.34
CA TRP A 43 -15.52 1.65 -2.39
C TRP A 43 -16.78 2.39 -1.97
N ASP A 44 -17.18 3.40 -2.77
CA ASP A 44 -18.44 4.10 -2.57
C ASP A 44 -19.54 3.40 -3.35
N GLY A 45 -20.44 2.74 -2.63
CA GLY A 45 -21.51 1.96 -3.24
C GLY A 45 -22.57 2.78 -3.97
N GLN A 46 -22.72 4.06 -3.64
CA GLN A 46 -23.67 4.94 -4.33
C GLN A 46 -23.08 5.47 -5.63
N GLU A 47 -21.89 6.01 -5.57
CA GLU A 47 -21.23 6.57 -6.76
C GLU A 47 -20.59 5.51 -7.64
N LYS A 48 -20.48 4.28 -7.13
CA LYS A 48 -19.83 3.15 -7.81
C LYS A 48 -18.41 3.51 -8.25
N SER A 49 -17.66 4.06 -7.32
CA SER A 49 -16.29 4.49 -7.57
C SER A 49 -15.38 4.13 -6.42
N ALA A 50 -14.11 3.97 -6.73
CA ALA A 50 -13.07 3.76 -5.74
C ALA A 50 -12.48 5.11 -5.35
N LEU A 51 -12.47 5.41 -4.05
CA LEU A 51 -11.81 6.58 -3.50
C LEU A 51 -10.48 6.12 -2.91
N ARG A 52 -9.42 6.89 -3.14
CA ARG A 52 -8.09 6.52 -2.67
C ARG A 52 -7.42 7.67 -1.94
N ILE A 53 -6.68 7.31 -0.90
CA ILE A 53 -5.76 8.22 -0.23
C ILE A 53 -4.42 7.52 -0.22
N ASP A 54 -3.48 7.99 -1.03
CA ASP A 54 -2.16 7.41 -1.18
C ASP A 54 -1.14 8.47 -0.79
N LEU A 55 -0.39 8.20 0.28
CA LEU A 55 0.54 9.16 0.86
C LEU A 55 1.87 8.48 1.16
N TRP A 56 2.97 9.22 1.06
CA TRP A 56 4.28 8.73 1.49
C TRP A 56 5.09 9.88 2.07
N THR A 57 5.99 9.53 2.99
CA THR A 57 6.90 10.49 3.61
C THR A 57 8.19 10.57 2.82
N LYS A 58 8.98 11.61 3.06
CA LYS A 58 10.29 11.78 2.42
C LYS A 58 11.28 10.65 2.74
N LYS A 59 11.01 9.89 3.81
CA LYS A 59 11.86 8.75 4.20
C LYS A 59 11.63 7.52 3.33
N MET A 60 10.54 7.48 2.58
CA MET A 60 10.22 6.35 1.70
C MET A 60 11.10 6.38 0.47
N MET A 61 11.96 5.38 0.33
CA MET A 61 12.87 5.27 -0.80
C MET A 61 12.20 4.57 -1.97
N VAL A 62 12.72 4.74 -3.19
CA VAL A 62 12.14 4.15 -4.39
C VAL A 62 12.14 2.62 -4.33
N ASP A 63 13.22 2.02 -3.85
CA ASP A 63 13.27 0.56 -3.69
C ASP A 63 12.22 0.06 -2.71
N GLU A 64 12.01 0.79 -1.60
CA GLU A 64 10.95 0.46 -0.64
C GLU A 64 9.56 0.60 -1.27
N MET A 65 9.36 1.63 -2.10
CA MET A 65 8.08 1.82 -2.80
C MET A 65 7.81 0.66 -3.75
N ASN A 66 8.83 0.18 -4.47
CA ASN A 66 8.70 -0.98 -5.34
C ASN A 66 8.30 -2.24 -4.53
N ASP A 67 8.93 -2.44 -3.39
CA ASP A 67 8.60 -3.57 -2.50
C ASP A 67 7.18 -3.44 -1.94
N PHE A 68 6.79 -2.23 -1.56
CA PHE A 68 5.46 -1.97 -1.02
C PHE A 68 4.38 -2.28 -2.07
N PHE A 69 4.57 -1.83 -3.31
CA PHE A 69 3.64 -2.14 -4.39
C PHE A 69 3.57 -3.63 -4.67
N TYR A 70 4.73 -4.29 -4.71
CA TYR A 70 4.79 -5.74 -4.93
C TYR A 70 3.98 -6.49 -3.86
N GLN A 71 4.23 -6.20 -2.59
CA GLN A 71 3.54 -6.86 -1.49
C GLN A 71 2.06 -6.51 -1.47
N THR A 72 1.70 -5.29 -1.86
CA THR A 72 0.31 -4.86 -1.94
C THR A 72 -0.43 -5.62 -3.03
N PHE A 73 0.16 -5.76 -4.21
CA PHE A 73 -0.45 -6.55 -5.29
C PHE A 73 -0.67 -8.00 -4.86
N PHE A 74 0.30 -8.59 -4.17
CA PHE A 74 0.20 -9.95 -3.66
C PHE A 74 -0.92 -10.10 -2.64
N GLY A 75 -0.99 -9.18 -1.68
CA GLY A 75 -2.06 -9.15 -0.68
C GLY A 75 -3.43 -8.93 -1.30
N MET A 76 -3.52 -8.08 -2.33
CA MET A 76 -4.77 -7.86 -3.06
C MET A 76 -5.25 -9.14 -3.74
N ALA A 77 -4.33 -9.94 -4.28
CA ALA A 77 -4.69 -11.23 -4.88
C ALA A 77 -5.30 -12.18 -3.85
N ASP A 78 -4.73 -12.24 -2.65
CA ASP A 78 -5.27 -13.06 -1.57
C ASP A 78 -6.66 -12.58 -1.14
N THR A 79 -6.85 -11.27 -1.05
CA THR A 79 -8.15 -10.67 -0.75
C THR A 79 -9.16 -11.01 -1.83
N TYR A 80 -8.74 -10.91 -3.10
CA TYR A 80 -9.62 -11.16 -4.23
C TYR A 80 -10.14 -12.60 -4.25
N VAL A 81 -9.26 -13.58 -4.01
CA VAL A 81 -9.68 -14.98 -3.99
C VAL A 81 -10.63 -15.27 -2.83
N ARG A 82 -10.42 -14.64 -1.66
CA ARG A 82 -11.34 -14.81 -0.54
C ARG A 82 -12.72 -14.24 -0.87
N ALA A 83 -12.77 -13.12 -1.58
CA ALA A 83 -14.03 -12.45 -1.90
C ALA A 83 -14.78 -13.13 -3.06
N THR A 84 -14.08 -13.62 -4.06
CA THR A 84 -14.68 -14.07 -5.32
C THR A 84 -14.58 -15.58 -5.56
N LYS A 85 -13.69 -16.26 -4.86
CA LYS A 85 -13.34 -17.67 -5.07
C LYS A 85 -12.68 -17.93 -6.44
N ASN A 86 -12.27 -16.87 -7.15
CA ASN A 86 -11.66 -17.00 -8.47
C ASN A 86 -10.14 -17.14 -8.34
N GLU A 87 -9.68 -18.36 -8.16
CA GLU A 87 -8.26 -18.66 -7.98
C GLU A 87 -7.44 -18.36 -9.24
N SER A 88 -8.02 -18.57 -10.40
CA SER A 88 -7.36 -18.34 -11.68
C SER A 88 -6.95 -16.87 -11.86
N LEU A 89 -7.86 -15.95 -11.59
CA LEU A 89 -7.55 -14.51 -11.67
C LEU A 89 -6.58 -14.07 -10.58
N ALA A 90 -6.71 -14.60 -9.37
CA ALA A 90 -5.76 -14.29 -8.30
C ALA A 90 -4.34 -14.73 -8.67
N LYS A 91 -4.21 -15.86 -9.35
CA LYS A 91 -2.92 -16.33 -9.83
C LYS A 91 -2.32 -15.37 -10.87
N GLU A 92 -3.15 -14.87 -11.78
CA GLU A 92 -2.70 -13.87 -12.77
C GLU A 92 -2.23 -12.59 -12.09
N MET A 93 -2.92 -12.16 -11.03
CA MET A 93 -2.50 -10.99 -10.25
C MET A 93 -1.12 -11.21 -9.63
N LYS A 94 -0.87 -12.40 -9.07
CA LYS A 94 0.41 -12.73 -8.47
C LYS A 94 1.52 -12.80 -9.50
N GLU A 95 1.23 -13.33 -10.69
CA GLU A 95 2.19 -13.37 -11.79
C GLU A 95 2.55 -11.96 -12.24
N PHE A 96 1.55 -11.08 -12.34
CA PHE A 96 1.80 -9.68 -12.65
C PHE A 96 2.69 -9.03 -11.58
N ALA A 97 2.42 -9.29 -10.31
CA ALA A 97 3.20 -8.73 -9.22
C ALA A 97 4.68 -9.12 -9.32
N LYS A 98 4.95 -10.39 -9.64
CA LYS A 98 6.32 -10.89 -9.81
C LYS A 98 7.03 -10.22 -10.98
N ASN A 99 6.35 -10.09 -12.12
CA ASN A 99 6.90 -9.43 -13.30
C ASN A 99 7.15 -7.95 -13.03
N PHE A 100 6.22 -7.30 -12.35
CA PHE A 100 6.36 -5.90 -11.95
C PHE A 100 7.60 -5.72 -11.08
N HIS A 101 7.77 -6.56 -10.07
CA HIS A 101 8.89 -6.47 -9.13
C HIS A 101 10.22 -6.63 -9.83
N GLN A 102 10.31 -7.61 -10.73
CA GLN A 102 11.53 -7.83 -11.51
C GLN A 102 11.87 -6.61 -12.37
N LYS A 103 10.88 -6.10 -13.10
CA LYS A 103 11.10 -4.93 -13.98
C LYS A 103 11.44 -3.68 -13.19
N ALA A 104 10.81 -3.48 -12.03
CA ALA A 104 11.10 -2.34 -11.17
C ALA A 104 12.54 -2.41 -10.64
N SER A 105 13.00 -3.60 -10.25
CA SER A 105 14.38 -3.81 -9.80
C SER A 105 15.39 -3.55 -10.92
N GLU A 106 15.09 -4.01 -12.13
CA GLU A 106 15.93 -3.77 -13.30
C GLU A 106 16.02 -2.28 -13.63
N ALA A 107 14.89 -1.57 -13.58
CA ALA A 107 14.86 -0.12 -13.85
C ALA A 107 15.70 0.65 -12.83
N LEU A 108 15.60 0.28 -11.55
CA LEU A 108 16.37 0.92 -10.50
C LEU A 108 17.87 0.66 -10.67
N ASN A 109 18.25 -0.58 -10.99
CA ASN A 109 19.65 -0.91 -11.24
C ASN A 109 20.21 -0.18 -12.46
N ALA A 110 19.40 -0.01 -13.49
CA ALA A 110 19.81 0.74 -14.69
C ALA A 110 20.07 2.20 -14.37
N GLU A 111 19.26 2.82 -13.52
CA GLU A 111 19.47 4.20 -13.07
C GLU A 111 20.76 4.34 -12.25
N GLU A 112 21.02 3.39 -11.35
CA GLU A 112 22.24 3.39 -10.55
C GLU A 112 23.49 3.28 -11.41
N GLN A 113 23.42 2.51 -12.51
CA GLN A 113 24.54 2.38 -13.44
C GLN A 113 24.80 3.63 -14.27
N LYS A 114 23.77 4.44 -14.47
CA LYS A 114 23.90 5.71 -15.22
C LYS A 114 24.44 6.86 -14.38
N GLY A 115 24.30 6.73 -13.08
CA GLY A 115 24.71 7.75 -12.11
C GLY A 115 26.17 7.63 -11.77
#